data_dc1ddd2fe85beed44ed1b60e2a9df181
#
_entry.id   dc1ddd2fe85beed44ed1b60e2a9df181
#
_cell.length_a   1.000
_cell.length_b   1.000
_cell.length_c   1.000
_cell.angle_alpha   90.00
_cell.angle_beta   90.00
_cell.angle_gamma   90.00
#
_symmetry.space_group_name_H-M   'P 1'
#
loop_
_entity.id
_entity.type
_entity.pdbx_description
1 polymer ?
#
loop_
_entity_poly.entity_id
_entity_poly.type
_entity_poly.pdbx_seq_one_letter_code
_entity_poly.pdbx_strand_id
1 'polypeptide(L)'
;MALSIGQCQELVREFCSIYPIAAQIAYRIRNTQEELYGQENTKDNVGTILGGFYPEQRQADFVASNFRDTDEFKGTLRHEVLGHFGINTFTADEKAGVLTAIVEARDQPVLRGLWRKLDKLYEDQPERIRAEEVFAFTCEAIRPDRPVDQIEAKKSYREVCVERTRPMTERDLSNITCMVAQGMHDRTREPQEHPWVDYEMRRGDNMENDKKPFHETVAEKLIEQLKQGIAPWQKPWEPGEVGANMPLNPTTGKRYKGINALQLMSEGREDQRWMTYKQAAAVDAQVRKGEKGTPIQYWKFSEDQNKTDAAGKPILDSRGEPVKETVKLERPRVFFATVFNAEQIDGLLPQ
;
A
#
# COMPACT_ATOMS: atom_id res chain seq x y z
N MET A 1 -25.93 -12.55 3.92
CA MET A 1 -25.50 -12.48 5.35
C MET A 1 -23.98 -12.40 5.34
N ALA A 2 -23.39 -11.57 6.19
CA ALA A 2 -21.94 -11.49 6.35
C ALA A 2 -21.36 -12.88 6.70
N LEU A 3 -20.13 -13.14 6.25
CA LEU A 3 -19.46 -14.39 6.55
C LEU A 3 -18.97 -14.44 8.00
N SER A 4 -18.94 -15.64 8.58
CA SER A 4 -18.28 -15.89 9.85
C SER A 4 -16.79 -16.21 9.66
N ILE A 5 -15.98 -16.01 10.70
CA ILE A 5 -14.55 -16.39 10.71
C ILE A 5 -14.39 -17.87 10.33
N GLY A 6 -15.24 -18.75 10.87
CA GLY A 6 -15.17 -20.19 10.58
C GLY A 6 -15.41 -20.52 9.10
N GLN A 7 -16.38 -19.88 8.45
CA GLN A 7 -16.62 -20.01 7.02
C GLN A 7 -15.42 -19.52 6.20
N CYS A 8 -14.87 -18.36 6.54
CA CYS A 8 -13.66 -17.85 5.88
C CYS A 8 -12.47 -18.80 6.03
N GLN A 9 -12.26 -19.37 7.23
CA GLN A 9 -11.19 -20.33 7.48
C GLN A 9 -11.38 -21.62 6.67
N GLU A 10 -12.60 -22.07 6.47
CA GLU A 10 -12.91 -23.25 5.65
C GLU A 10 -12.60 -22.97 4.19
N LEU A 11 -13.01 -21.83 3.67
CA LEU A 11 -12.70 -21.39 2.32
C LEU A 11 -11.19 -21.25 2.08
N VAL A 12 -10.43 -20.76 3.07
CA VAL A 12 -8.96 -20.74 3.00
C VAL A 12 -8.39 -22.16 2.93
N ARG A 13 -8.89 -23.11 3.74
CA ARG A 13 -8.43 -24.51 3.68
C ARG A 13 -8.74 -25.15 2.32
N GLU A 14 -9.95 -24.93 1.79
CA GLU A 14 -10.32 -25.35 0.44
C GLU A 14 -9.36 -24.79 -0.60
N PHE A 15 -9.08 -23.47 -0.52
CA PHE A 15 -8.18 -22.79 -1.43
C PHE A 15 -6.75 -23.33 -1.36
N CYS A 16 -6.20 -23.56 -0.15
CA CYS A 16 -4.88 -24.14 0.03
C CYS A 16 -4.80 -25.61 -0.44
N SER A 17 -5.92 -26.34 -0.47
CA SER A 17 -5.94 -27.68 -1.06
C SER A 17 -5.82 -27.65 -2.58
N ILE A 18 -6.35 -26.61 -3.22
CA ILE A 18 -6.23 -26.37 -4.66
C ILE A 18 -4.84 -25.81 -5.02
N TYR A 19 -4.35 -24.88 -4.20
CA TYR A 19 -3.06 -24.19 -4.40
C TYR A 19 -2.12 -24.45 -3.22
N PRO A 20 -1.41 -25.59 -3.18
CA PRO A 20 -0.63 -25.99 -1.99
C PRO A 20 0.46 -24.99 -1.58
N ILE A 21 1.01 -24.22 -2.51
CA ILE A 21 1.98 -23.15 -2.21
C ILE A 21 1.35 -22.05 -1.34
N ALA A 22 0.05 -21.80 -1.46
CA ALA A 22 -0.66 -20.83 -0.62
C ALA A 22 -0.66 -21.20 0.88
N ALA A 23 -0.40 -22.45 1.24
CA ALA A 23 -0.25 -22.86 2.64
C ALA A 23 0.99 -22.28 3.33
N GLN A 24 1.91 -21.66 2.59
CA GLN A 24 3.06 -20.92 3.14
C GLN A 24 2.69 -19.53 3.67
N ILE A 25 1.46 -19.07 3.42
CA ILE A 25 0.97 -17.76 3.86
C ILE A 25 0.35 -17.89 5.25
N ALA A 26 0.65 -16.96 6.14
CA ALA A 26 -0.03 -16.80 7.42
C ALA A 26 -1.37 -16.07 7.21
N TYR A 27 -2.49 -16.75 7.43
CA TYR A 27 -3.82 -16.17 7.27
C TYR A 27 -4.32 -15.63 8.60
N ARG A 28 -4.56 -14.30 8.67
CA ARG A 28 -5.15 -13.65 9.83
C ARG A 28 -6.56 -13.19 9.50
N ILE A 29 -7.56 -13.87 10.07
CA ILE A 29 -8.98 -13.58 9.85
C ILE A 29 -9.57 -13.05 11.15
N ARG A 30 -10.23 -11.89 11.09
CA ARG A 30 -10.96 -11.30 12.22
C ARG A 30 -12.37 -10.93 11.79
N ASN A 31 -13.24 -10.73 12.77
CA ASN A 31 -14.61 -10.40 12.45
C ASN A 31 -14.73 -8.95 11.98
N THR A 32 -14.03 -8.02 12.64
CA THR A 32 -14.09 -6.58 12.31
C THR A 32 -12.72 -6.01 11.97
N GLN A 33 -12.72 -4.83 11.34
CA GLN A 33 -11.49 -4.09 11.03
C GLN A 33 -10.75 -3.65 12.30
N GLU A 34 -11.50 -3.35 13.36
CA GLU A 34 -10.94 -2.94 14.66
C GLU A 34 -10.18 -4.08 15.32
N GLU A 35 -10.70 -5.30 15.26
CA GLU A 35 -10.00 -6.49 15.76
C GLU A 35 -8.71 -6.77 14.99
N LEU A 36 -8.67 -6.42 13.69
CA LEU A 36 -7.54 -6.70 12.82
C LEU A 36 -6.45 -5.62 12.90
N TYR A 37 -6.86 -4.36 12.91
CA TYR A 37 -5.97 -3.19 12.79
C TYR A 37 -5.94 -2.30 14.05
N GLY A 38 -6.76 -2.60 15.06
CA GLY A 38 -6.90 -1.82 16.28
C GLY A 38 -7.87 -0.64 16.16
N GLN A 39 -8.50 -0.25 17.29
CA GLN A 39 -9.49 0.82 17.30
C GLN A 39 -8.97 2.18 16.84
N GLU A 40 -7.69 2.49 17.07
CA GLU A 40 -7.10 3.77 16.67
C GLU A 40 -6.93 3.91 15.15
N ASN A 41 -6.71 2.79 14.46
CA ASN A 41 -6.53 2.76 13.01
C ASN A 41 -7.85 2.65 12.24
N THR A 42 -8.95 2.40 12.95
CA THR A 42 -10.28 2.23 12.37
C THR A 42 -11.27 3.30 12.82
N LYS A 43 -10.87 4.20 13.74
CA LYS A 43 -11.67 5.37 14.14
C LYS A 43 -11.76 6.36 12.99
N ASP A 44 -12.98 6.69 12.63
CA ASP A 44 -13.36 7.75 11.71
C ASP A 44 -12.80 7.63 10.27
N ASN A 45 -13.60 7.08 9.37
CA ASN A 45 -13.42 7.13 7.92
C ASN A 45 -12.50 6.10 7.25
N VAL A 46 -12.30 4.92 7.82
CA VAL A 46 -11.73 3.78 7.09
C VAL A 46 -12.81 3.20 6.17
N GLY A 47 -12.51 3.07 4.87
CA GLY A 47 -13.35 2.33 3.93
C GLY A 47 -13.51 0.86 4.36
N THR A 48 -14.42 0.14 3.72
CA THR A 48 -14.57 -1.30 3.95
C THR A 48 -13.34 -2.02 3.42
N ILE A 49 -12.54 -2.59 4.32
CA ILE A 49 -11.38 -3.41 3.98
C ILE A 49 -11.85 -4.86 3.91
N LEU A 50 -11.73 -5.47 2.75
CA LEU A 50 -12.03 -6.90 2.56
C LEU A 50 -10.83 -7.75 2.97
N GLY A 51 -9.65 -7.42 2.44
CA GLY A 51 -8.41 -8.14 2.70
C GLY A 51 -7.19 -7.30 2.37
N GLY A 52 -6.00 -7.87 2.58
CA GLY A 52 -4.72 -7.29 2.21
C GLY A 52 -3.60 -8.31 2.34
N PHE A 53 -2.62 -8.27 1.44
CA PHE A 53 -1.45 -9.11 1.50
C PHE A 53 -0.21 -8.30 1.91
N TYR A 54 0.58 -8.86 2.81
CA TYR A 54 1.81 -8.28 3.36
C TYR A 54 3.01 -9.15 2.95
N PRO A 55 3.72 -8.80 1.89
CA PRO A 55 4.79 -9.63 1.33
C PRO A 55 5.90 -9.96 2.32
N GLU A 56 6.36 -8.98 3.10
CA GLU A 56 7.45 -9.14 4.07
C GLU A 56 7.15 -10.18 5.15
N GLN A 57 5.88 -10.23 5.61
CA GLN A 57 5.43 -11.18 6.62
C GLN A 57 4.88 -12.48 6.01
N ARG A 58 4.75 -12.56 4.68
CA ARG A 58 3.98 -13.59 3.98
C ARG A 58 2.63 -13.81 4.65
N GLN A 59 1.91 -12.71 4.89
CA GLN A 59 0.65 -12.71 5.63
C GLN A 59 -0.48 -12.15 4.77
N ALA A 60 -1.64 -12.80 4.85
CA ALA A 60 -2.88 -12.29 4.26
C ALA A 60 -3.92 -12.05 5.37
N ASP A 61 -4.47 -10.86 5.40
CA ASP A 61 -5.48 -10.42 6.35
C ASP A 61 -6.85 -10.38 5.70
N PHE A 62 -7.90 -10.78 6.44
CA PHE A 62 -9.28 -10.72 5.95
C PHE A 62 -10.25 -10.30 7.07
N VAL A 63 -11.23 -9.47 6.73
CA VAL A 63 -12.28 -9.01 7.64
C VAL A 63 -13.58 -9.72 7.31
N ALA A 64 -13.93 -10.75 8.08
CA ALA A 64 -15.02 -11.69 7.77
C ALA A 64 -16.37 -10.98 7.61
N SER A 65 -16.73 -10.04 8.49
CA SER A 65 -18.03 -9.35 8.44
C SER A 65 -18.20 -8.41 7.23
N ASN A 66 -17.13 -8.08 6.53
CA ASN A 66 -17.18 -7.17 5.38
C ASN A 66 -17.52 -7.89 4.08
N PHE A 67 -17.53 -9.23 4.07
CA PHE A 67 -17.91 -10.02 2.90
C PHE A 67 -19.41 -10.25 2.84
N ARG A 68 -19.98 -10.01 1.68
CA ARG A 68 -21.41 -10.23 1.39
C ARG A 68 -21.76 -11.71 1.24
N ASP A 69 -20.84 -12.45 0.62
CA ASP A 69 -21.01 -13.87 0.29
C ASP A 69 -19.65 -14.57 0.08
N THR A 70 -19.71 -15.88 -0.16
CA THR A 70 -18.53 -16.72 -0.38
C THR A 70 -17.81 -16.42 -1.70
N ASP A 71 -18.51 -15.93 -2.71
CA ASP A 71 -17.92 -15.66 -4.01
C ASP A 71 -17.05 -14.41 -3.95
N GLU A 72 -17.48 -13.37 -3.22
CA GLU A 72 -16.68 -12.18 -2.94
C GLU A 72 -15.43 -12.54 -2.14
N PHE A 73 -15.55 -13.39 -1.11
CA PHE A 73 -14.38 -13.87 -0.36
C PHE A 73 -13.40 -14.66 -1.24
N LYS A 74 -13.90 -15.60 -2.05
CA LYS A 74 -13.09 -16.38 -3.00
C LYS A 74 -12.42 -15.47 -4.04
N GLY A 75 -13.09 -14.41 -4.50
CA GLY A 75 -12.52 -13.39 -5.38
C GLY A 75 -11.36 -12.67 -4.71
N THR A 76 -11.57 -12.15 -3.49
CA THR A 76 -10.54 -11.47 -2.72
C THR A 76 -9.36 -12.40 -2.39
N LEU A 77 -9.63 -13.67 -2.05
CA LEU A 77 -8.57 -14.66 -1.85
C LEU A 77 -7.69 -14.83 -3.10
N ARG A 78 -8.31 -14.92 -4.28
CA ARG A 78 -7.54 -14.97 -5.55
C ARG A 78 -6.76 -13.67 -5.79
N HIS A 79 -7.34 -12.53 -5.49
CA HIS A 79 -6.67 -11.24 -5.60
C HIS A 79 -5.41 -11.19 -4.73
N GLU A 80 -5.54 -11.45 -3.43
CA GLU A 80 -4.43 -11.34 -2.49
C GLU A 80 -3.39 -12.46 -2.68
N VAL A 81 -3.85 -13.68 -2.95
CA VAL A 81 -2.96 -14.86 -2.98
C VAL A 81 -2.46 -15.17 -4.39
N LEU A 82 -3.32 -15.30 -5.40
CA LEU A 82 -2.85 -15.56 -6.77
C LEU A 82 -2.29 -14.28 -7.42
N GLY A 83 -2.81 -13.11 -7.04
CA GLY A 83 -2.32 -11.81 -7.48
C GLY A 83 -1.03 -11.42 -6.78
N HIS A 84 -1.12 -10.86 -5.58
CA HIS A 84 0.02 -10.26 -4.90
C HIS A 84 1.08 -11.28 -4.44
N PHE A 85 0.70 -12.41 -3.87
CA PHE A 85 1.68 -13.46 -3.55
C PHE A 85 2.15 -14.17 -4.82
N GLY A 86 1.24 -14.48 -5.76
CA GLY A 86 1.56 -15.20 -6.99
C GLY A 86 2.55 -14.44 -7.88
N ILE A 87 2.44 -13.13 -8.05
CA ILE A 87 3.39 -12.35 -8.83
C ILE A 87 4.80 -12.36 -8.22
N ASN A 88 4.91 -12.60 -6.92
CA ASN A 88 6.18 -12.74 -6.22
C ASN A 88 6.82 -14.13 -6.38
N THR A 89 6.22 -15.02 -7.18
CA THR A 89 6.85 -16.25 -7.65
C THR A 89 7.68 -16.07 -8.94
N PHE A 90 7.61 -14.91 -9.55
CA PHE A 90 8.53 -14.51 -10.61
C PHE A 90 9.86 -14.04 -10.04
N THR A 91 10.95 -14.22 -10.76
CA THR A 91 12.21 -13.51 -10.47
C THR A 91 12.01 -12.00 -10.63
N ALA A 92 12.93 -11.21 -10.12
CA ALA A 92 12.85 -9.74 -10.23
C ALA A 92 12.74 -9.28 -11.69
N ASP A 93 13.55 -9.86 -12.60
CA ASP A 93 13.53 -9.52 -14.02
C ASP A 93 12.23 -9.96 -14.71
N GLU A 94 11.73 -11.15 -14.39
CA GLU A 94 10.46 -11.64 -14.89
C GLU A 94 9.28 -10.77 -14.42
N LYS A 95 9.24 -10.44 -13.13
CA LYS A 95 8.22 -9.54 -12.55
C LYS A 95 8.26 -8.18 -13.23
N ALA A 96 9.46 -7.62 -13.41
CA ALA A 96 9.65 -6.37 -14.12
C ALA A 96 9.11 -6.42 -15.55
N GLY A 97 9.40 -7.51 -16.29
CA GLY A 97 8.89 -7.73 -17.64
C GLY A 97 7.36 -7.76 -17.70
N VAL A 98 6.72 -8.49 -16.77
CA VAL A 98 5.26 -8.57 -16.66
C VAL A 98 4.64 -7.20 -16.37
N LEU A 99 5.14 -6.50 -15.35
CA LEU A 99 4.60 -5.19 -14.96
C LEU A 99 4.79 -4.15 -16.08
N THR A 100 5.94 -4.15 -16.75
CA THR A 100 6.19 -3.27 -17.90
C THR A 100 5.22 -3.54 -19.05
N ALA A 101 4.99 -4.81 -19.39
CA ALA A 101 4.06 -5.18 -20.44
C ALA A 101 2.60 -4.77 -20.09
N ILE A 102 2.20 -4.85 -18.81
CA ILE A 102 0.90 -4.37 -18.33
C ILE A 102 0.79 -2.84 -18.46
N VAL A 103 1.83 -2.11 -18.10
CA VAL A 103 1.87 -0.63 -18.26
C VAL A 103 1.76 -0.23 -19.73
N GLU A 104 2.52 -0.85 -20.60
CA GLU A 104 2.48 -0.59 -22.04
C GLU A 104 1.14 -0.92 -22.70
N ALA A 105 0.39 -1.87 -22.10
CA ALA A 105 -0.94 -2.24 -22.56
C ALA A 105 -2.06 -1.36 -21.98
N ARG A 106 -1.74 -0.32 -21.21
CA ARG A 106 -2.69 0.53 -20.48
C ARG A 106 -3.82 1.08 -21.35
N ASP A 107 -3.52 1.48 -22.60
CA ASP A 107 -4.47 2.07 -23.52
C ASP A 107 -5.29 1.05 -24.34
N GLN A 108 -5.02 -0.24 -24.14
CA GLN A 108 -5.83 -1.28 -24.77
C GLN A 108 -7.29 -1.17 -24.32
N PRO A 109 -8.28 -1.27 -25.23
CA PRO A 109 -9.68 -1.00 -24.93
C PRO A 109 -10.20 -1.73 -23.69
N VAL A 110 -9.77 -2.96 -23.50
CA VAL A 110 -10.23 -3.83 -22.41
C VAL A 110 -9.60 -3.46 -21.07
N LEU A 111 -8.31 -3.12 -21.03
CA LEU A 111 -7.62 -2.74 -19.81
C LEU A 111 -7.87 -1.28 -19.41
N ARG A 112 -8.24 -0.43 -20.36
CA ARG A 112 -8.48 1.00 -20.13
C ARG A 112 -9.50 1.28 -19.01
N GLY A 113 -10.57 0.49 -18.92
CA GLY A 113 -11.58 0.63 -17.87
C GLY A 113 -11.01 0.36 -16.49
N LEU A 114 -10.23 -0.71 -16.36
CA LEU A 114 -9.56 -1.10 -15.11
C LEU A 114 -8.50 -0.07 -14.73
N TRP A 115 -7.66 0.36 -15.68
CA TRP A 115 -6.67 1.40 -15.44
C TRP A 115 -7.27 2.72 -14.96
N ARG A 116 -8.39 3.21 -15.56
CA ARG A 116 -9.08 4.41 -15.06
C ARG A 116 -9.56 4.26 -13.62
N LYS A 117 -10.07 3.08 -13.26
CA LYS A 117 -10.46 2.78 -11.88
C LYS A 117 -9.25 2.84 -10.95
N LEU A 118 -8.14 2.20 -11.32
CA LEU A 118 -6.93 2.15 -10.51
C LEU A 118 -6.20 3.49 -10.43
N ASP A 119 -6.16 4.26 -11.51
CA ASP A 119 -5.61 5.61 -11.52
C ASP A 119 -6.33 6.52 -10.53
N LYS A 120 -7.65 6.36 -10.40
CA LYS A 120 -8.43 7.11 -9.42
C LYS A 120 -8.22 6.60 -7.99
N LEU A 121 -8.11 5.27 -7.79
CA LEU A 121 -7.96 4.65 -6.48
C LEU A 121 -6.53 4.79 -5.93
N TYR A 122 -5.53 4.79 -6.81
CA TYR A 122 -4.10 4.78 -6.50
C TYR A 122 -3.36 5.94 -7.18
N GLU A 123 -3.97 7.13 -7.20
CA GLU A 123 -3.46 8.32 -7.90
C GLU A 123 -2.01 8.66 -7.51
N ASP A 124 -1.69 8.52 -6.22
CA ASP A 124 -0.37 8.84 -5.66
C ASP A 124 0.60 7.63 -5.61
N GLN A 125 0.19 6.48 -6.15
CA GLN A 125 1.06 5.30 -6.17
C GLN A 125 1.83 5.22 -7.48
N PRO A 126 3.06 4.69 -7.45
CA PRO A 126 3.84 4.42 -8.66
C PRO A 126 3.04 3.58 -9.67
N GLU A 127 3.24 3.83 -10.95
CA GLU A 127 2.52 3.13 -12.02
C GLU A 127 2.69 1.61 -11.96
N ARG A 128 3.87 1.15 -11.51
CA ARG A 128 4.14 -0.27 -11.29
C ARG A 128 3.25 -0.92 -10.22
N ILE A 129 2.92 -0.17 -9.14
CA ILE A 129 2.00 -0.65 -8.10
C ILE A 129 0.60 -0.80 -8.69
N ARG A 130 0.17 0.17 -9.50
CA ARG A 130 -1.09 0.08 -10.23
C ARG A 130 -1.10 -1.07 -11.24
N ALA A 131 0.03 -1.36 -11.89
CA ALA A 131 0.17 -2.52 -12.77
C ALA A 131 0.08 -3.86 -12.01
N GLU A 132 0.63 -3.92 -10.80
CA GLU A 132 0.47 -5.09 -9.92
C GLU A 132 -0.99 -5.29 -9.51
N GLU A 133 -1.72 -4.22 -9.23
CA GLU A 133 -3.15 -4.27 -9.00
C GLU A 133 -3.94 -4.75 -10.25
N VAL A 134 -3.55 -4.32 -11.45
CA VAL A 134 -4.15 -4.86 -12.70
C VAL A 134 -3.97 -6.38 -12.77
N PHE A 135 -2.77 -6.87 -12.45
CA PHE A 135 -2.50 -8.29 -12.39
C PHE A 135 -3.38 -9.00 -11.35
N ALA A 136 -3.46 -8.45 -10.12
CA ALA A 136 -4.23 -9.02 -9.03
C ALA A 136 -5.73 -9.04 -9.33
N PHE A 137 -6.30 -7.97 -9.89
CA PHE A 137 -7.69 -7.95 -10.33
C PHE A 137 -7.99 -8.98 -11.42
N THR A 138 -7.03 -9.24 -12.32
CA THR A 138 -7.20 -10.28 -13.33
C THR A 138 -7.26 -11.67 -12.70
N CYS A 139 -6.54 -11.90 -11.61
CA CYS A 139 -6.57 -13.16 -10.87
C CYS A 139 -7.92 -13.46 -10.23
N GLU A 140 -8.76 -12.47 -9.93
CA GLU A 140 -10.10 -12.69 -9.37
C GLU A 140 -11.00 -13.56 -10.28
N ALA A 141 -10.78 -13.49 -11.60
CA ALA A 141 -11.54 -14.24 -12.59
C ALA A 141 -11.04 -15.67 -12.82
N ILE A 142 -9.91 -16.07 -12.22
CA ILE A 142 -9.36 -17.43 -12.38
C ILE A 142 -10.34 -18.46 -11.84
N ARG A 143 -10.56 -19.49 -12.66
CA ARG A 143 -11.40 -20.63 -12.32
C ARG A 143 -10.58 -21.92 -12.35
N PRO A 144 -10.48 -22.62 -11.20
CA PRO A 144 -9.67 -23.85 -11.10
C PRO A 144 -10.15 -24.97 -12.03
N ASP A 145 -11.46 -24.98 -12.34
CA ASP A 145 -12.11 -25.95 -13.23
C ASP A 145 -11.86 -25.69 -14.74
N ARG A 146 -11.19 -24.60 -15.07
CA ARG A 146 -10.85 -24.25 -16.46
C ARG A 146 -9.35 -24.02 -16.61
N PRO A 147 -8.56 -25.11 -16.68
CA PRO A 147 -7.13 -25.00 -16.89
C PRO A 147 -6.83 -24.33 -18.24
N VAL A 148 -5.87 -23.43 -18.26
CA VAL A 148 -5.38 -22.80 -19.48
C VAL A 148 -4.37 -23.73 -20.15
N ASP A 149 -4.34 -23.69 -21.49
CA ASP A 149 -3.28 -24.35 -22.23
C ASP A 149 -1.91 -23.74 -21.86
N GLN A 150 -1.10 -24.55 -21.19
CA GLN A 150 0.21 -24.11 -20.71
C GLN A 150 1.18 -23.76 -21.84
N ILE A 151 1.02 -24.32 -23.02
CA ILE A 151 1.83 -23.98 -24.21
C ILE A 151 1.47 -22.57 -24.65
N GLU A 152 0.17 -22.25 -24.73
CA GLU A 152 -0.32 -20.93 -25.09
C GLU A 152 0.06 -19.90 -24.03
N ALA A 153 -0.05 -20.24 -22.74
CA ALA A 153 0.32 -19.35 -21.64
C ALA A 153 1.81 -19.00 -21.65
N LYS A 154 2.68 -19.98 -21.84
CA LYS A 154 4.14 -19.77 -21.97
C LYS A 154 4.47 -18.98 -23.21
N LYS A 155 3.76 -19.17 -24.32
CA LYS A 155 3.91 -18.41 -25.55
C LYS A 155 3.53 -16.94 -25.32
N SER A 156 2.37 -16.67 -24.72
CA SER A 156 1.95 -15.32 -24.37
C SER A 156 3.01 -14.62 -23.51
N TYR A 157 3.46 -15.26 -22.43
CA TYR A 157 4.49 -14.71 -21.57
C TYR A 157 5.77 -14.36 -22.33
N ARG A 158 6.27 -15.29 -23.16
CA ARG A 158 7.50 -15.07 -23.93
C ARG A 158 7.36 -13.89 -24.91
N GLU A 159 6.28 -13.88 -25.70
CA GLU A 159 6.08 -12.87 -26.76
C GLU A 159 5.89 -11.45 -26.18
N VAL A 160 5.15 -11.30 -25.07
CA VAL A 160 4.78 -9.96 -24.56
C VAL A 160 5.64 -9.48 -23.40
N CYS A 161 6.22 -10.38 -22.59
CA CYS A 161 7.00 -9.97 -21.41
C CYS A 161 8.51 -10.08 -21.63
N VAL A 162 8.97 -11.03 -22.45
CA VAL A 162 10.39 -11.29 -22.67
C VAL A 162 10.88 -10.70 -23.99
N GLU A 163 10.32 -11.15 -25.11
CA GLU A 163 10.73 -10.72 -26.47
C GLU A 163 10.10 -9.37 -26.85
N ARG A 164 8.96 -9.02 -26.24
CA ARG A 164 8.23 -7.77 -26.46
C ARG A 164 7.93 -7.50 -27.94
N THR A 165 7.57 -8.56 -28.64
CA THR A 165 7.32 -8.52 -30.10
C THR A 165 5.98 -7.88 -30.47
N ARG A 166 5.07 -7.78 -29.50
CA ARG A 166 3.75 -7.15 -29.64
C ARG A 166 3.21 -6.68 -28.27
N PRO A 167 2.25 -5.74 -28.26
CA PRO A 167 1.57 -5.35 -27.02
C PRO A 167 0.82 -6.52 -26.38
N MET A 168 0.72 -6.49 -25.06
CA MET A 168 -0.09 -7.43 -24.27
C MET A 168 -1.57 -7.21 -24.53
N THR A 169 -2.31 -8.29 -24.71
CA THR A 169 -3.79 -8.29 -24.76
C THR A 169 -4.36 -8.80 -23.44
N GLU A 170 -5.67 -8.63 -23.23
CA GLU A 170 -6.37 -9.22 -22.06
C GLU A 170 -6.18 -10.74 -21.99
N ARG A 171 -6.23 -11.42 -23.14
CA ARG A 171 -6.02 -12.86 -23.21
C ARG A 171 -4.61 -13.25 -22.77
N ASP A 172 -3.60 -12.48 -23.14
CA ASP A 172 -2.23 -12.71 -22.69
C ASP A 172 -2.10 -12.54 -21.19
N LEU A 173 -2.70 -11.48 -20.63
CA LEU A 173 -2.69 -11.26 -19.18
C LEU A 173 -3.43 -12.39 -18.45
N SER A 174 -4.59 -12.81 -18.95
CA SER A 174 -5.31 -13.97 -18.41
C SER A 174 -4.49 -15.26 -18.50
N ASN A 175 -3.79 -15.49 -19.60
CA ASN A 175 -2.91 -16.64 -19.77
C ASN A 175 -1.75 -16.64 -18.77
N ILE A 176 -1.15 -15.47 -18.53
CA ILE A 176 -0.02 -15.31 -17.61
C ILE A 176 -0.47 -15.48 -16.16
N THR A 177 -1.61 -14.91 -15.76
CA THR A 177 -2.16 -15.12 -14.42
C THR A 177 -2.54 -16.58 -14.17
N CYS A 178 -3.13 -17.26 -15.16
CA CYS A 178 -3.43 -18.69 -15.08
C CYS A 178 -2.15 -19.56 -15.06
N MET A 179 -1.07 -19.15 -15.75
CA MET A 179 0.22 -19.83 -15.67
C MET A 179 0.80 -19.77 -14.25
N VAL A 180 0.66 -18.62 -13.57
CA VAL A 180 1.07 -18.48 -12.17
C VAL A 180 0.22 -19.38 -11.28
N ALA A 181 -1.10 -19.31 -11.40
CA ALA A 181 -2.02 -20.13 -10.61
C ALA A 181 -1.75 -21.64 -10.79
N GLN A 182 -1.51 -22.09 -12.03
CA GLN A 182 -1.15 -23.48 -12.30
C GLN A 182 0.18 -23.87 -11.66
N GLY A 183 1.19 -22.99 -11.74
CA GLY A 183 2.48 -23.25 -11.10
C GLY A 183 2.38 -23.31 -9.57
N MET A 184 1.48 -22.55 -8.95
CA MET A 184 1.18 -22.65 -7.52
C MET A 184 0.43 -23.94 -7.17
N HIS A 185 -0.47 -24.40 -8.05
CA HIS A 185 -1.14 -25.68 -7.93
C HIS A 185 -0.15 -26.86 -8.02
N ASP A 186 0.71 -26.87 -9.04
CA ASP A 186 1.64 -27.96 -9.34
C ASP A 186 2.93 -27.88 -8.51
N ARG A 187 3.09 -26.87 -7.64
CA ARG A 187 4.31 -26.58 -6.87
C ARG A 187 5.56 -26.37 -7.75
N THR A 188 5.37 -25.89 -8.97
CA THR A 188 6.48 -25.58 -9.88
C THR A 188 6.91 -24.11 -9.80
N ARG A 189 6.14 -23.29 -9.04
CA ARG A 189 6.46 -21.91 -8.73
C ARG A 189 6.46 -21.72 -7.23
N GLU A 190 7.59 -21.22 -6.71
CA GLU A 190 7.76 -20.87 -5.31
C GLU A 190 8.06 -19.39 -5.18
N PRO A 191 7.66 -18.75 -4.05
CA PRO A 191 7.98 -17.35 -3.81
C PRO A 191 9.49 -17.16 -3.76
N GLN A 192 9.97 -16.15 -4.46
CA GLN A 192 11.39 -15.79 -4.47
C GLN A 192 11.75 -15.12 -3.14
N GLU A 193 12.96 -15.39 -2.65
CA GLU A 193 13.50 -14.66 -1.51
C GLU A 193 13.82 -13.22 -1.96
N HIS A 194 13.26 -12.24 -1.24
CA HIS A 194 13.47 -10.82 -1.45
C HIS A 194 13.25 -10.30 -2.89
N PRO A 195 12.12 -10.59 -3.55
CA PRO A 195 11.87 -10.14 -4.92
C PRO A 195 11.82 -8.60 -5.05
N TRP A 196 11.74 -7.87 -3.96
CA TRP A 196 11.71 -6.40 -3.92
C TRP A 196 13.11 -5.78 -3.89
N VAL A 197 14.05 -6.39 -3.16
CA VAL A 197 15.41 -5.86 -2.95
C VAL A 197 16.23 -5.90 -4.25
N ASP A 198 16.13 -6.99 -5.00
CA ASP A 198 16.87 -7.16 -6.27
C ASP A 198 16.39 -6.21 -7.38
N TYR A 199 15.10 -5.86 -7.40
CA TYR A 199 14.56 -4.98 -8.43
C TYR A 199 15.00 -3.52 -8.26
N GLU A 200 15.15 -3.07 -7.01
CA GLU A 200 15.63 -1.71 -6.72
C GLU A 200 17.14 -1.57 -6.90
N MET A 201 17.93 -2.61 -6.60
CA MET A 201 19.39 -2.58 -6.76
C MET A 201 19.86 -2.59 -8.23
N ARG A 202 19.13 -3.24 -9.16
CA ARG A 202 19.54 -3.32 -10.57
C ARG A 202 19.17 -2.10 -11.41
N ARG A 203 18.35 -1.19 -10.89
CA ARG A 203 17.92 0.03 -11.59
C ARG A 203 18.84 1.23 -11.41
N GLY A 204 20.01 1.05 -10.78
CA GLY A 204 20.95 2.12 -10.46
C GLY A 204 21.59 2.87 -11.64
N ASP A 205 21.34 2.46 -12.89
CA ASP A 205 22.04 3.07 -14.05
C ASP A 205 21.19 3.93 -14.99
N ASN A 206 19.86 4.03 -14.82
CA ASN A 206 19.09 5.01 -15.64
C ASN A 206 17.68 5.25 -15.07
N MET A 207 17.53 6.11 -14.09
CA MET A 207 16.41 7.07 -13.94
C MET A 207 16.56 7.87 -12.62
N GLU A 208 16.81 9.15 -12.74
CA GLU A 208 16.60 10.15 -11.67
C GLU A 208 15.13 10.07 -11.21
N ASN A 209 14.92 9.76 -9.93
CA ASN A 209 13.67 9.91 -9.16
C ASN A 209 12.89 8.67 -8.67
N ASP A 210 13.49 7.50 -8.46
CA ASP A 210 12.84 6.48 -7.60
C ASP A 210 13.37 6.59 -6.16
N LYS A 211 12.64 7.31 -5.31
CA LYS A 211 12.94 7.41 -3.87
C LYS A 211 12.68 6.05 -3.21
N LYS A 212 13.67 5.55 -2.44
CA LYS A 212 13.52 4.35 -1.61
C LYS A 212 12.23 4.39 -0.79
N PRO A 213 11.57 3.25 -0.53
CA PRO A 213 10.42 3.19 0.36
C PRO A 213 10.70 3.85 1.70
N PHE A 214 9.74 4.58 2.21
CA PHE A 214 9.92 5.38 3.42
C PHE A 214 10.41 4.56 4.62
N HIS A 215 9.84 3.36 4.81
CA HIS A 215 10.20 2.47 5.91
C HIS A 215 11.63 1.94 5.79
N GLU A 216 12.12 1.67 4.59
CA GLU A 216 13.50 1.25 4.35
C GLU A 216 14.48 2.39 4.62
N THR A 217 14.17 3.59 4.14
CA THR A 217 14.97 4.80 4.41
C THR A 217 15.10 5.04 5.92
N VAL A 218 14.00 4.88 6.66
CA VAL A 218 14.00 5.02 8.12
C VAL A 218 14.80 3.90 8.78
N ALA A 219 14.60 2.64 8.35
CA ALA A 219 15.30 1.49 8.89
C ALA A 219 16.83 1.58 8.67
N GLU A 220 17.28 1.93 7.47
CA GLU A 220 18.70 2.11 7.16
C GLU A 220 19.34 3.19 8.05
N LYS A 221 18.66 4.32 8.21
CA LYS A 221 19.12 5.40 9.07
C LYS A 221 19.27 4.96 10.52
N LEU A 222 18.28 4.22 11.04
CA LEU A 222 18.31 3.69 12.39
C LEU A 222 19.41 2.65 12.57
N ILE A 223 19.60 1.74 11.60
CA ILE A 223 20.68 0.74 11.61
C ILE A 223 22.05 1.42 11.64
N GLU A 224 22.25 2.46 10.83
CA GLU A 224 23.51 3.20 10.80
C GLU A 224 23.79 3.90 12.15
N GLN A 225 22.78 4.52 12.75
CA GLN A 225 22.89 5.13 14.08
C GLN A 225 23.20 4.08 15.17
N LEU A 226 22.56 2.91 15.11
CA LEU A 226 22.83 1.81 16.03
C LEU A 226 24.26 1.28 15.90
N LYS A 227 24.80 1.15 14.68
CA LYS A 227 26.20 0.78 14.43
C LYS A 227 27.19 1.77 15.06
N GLN A 228 26.79 3.06 15.11
CA GLN A 228 27.56 4.13 15.75
C GLN A 228 27.34 4.20 17.28
N GLY A 229 26.55 3.29 17.84
CA GLY A 229 26.21 3.28 19.26
C GLY A 229 25.17 4.32 19.68
N ILE A 230 24.47 4.93 18.69
CA ILE A 230 23.43 5.93 18.91
C ILE A 230 22.08 5.23 18.82
N ALA A 231 21.32 5.19 19.93
CA ALA A 231 19.94 4.74 19.91
C ALA A 231 19.02 5.95 20.12
N PRO A 232 18.33 6.46 19.10
CA PRO A 232 17.54 7.69 19.18
C PRO A 232 16.47 7.68 20.27
N TRP A 233 16.03 6.49 20.68
CA TRP A 233 15.05 6.28 21.75
C TRP A 233 15.67 6.09 23.13
N GLN A 234 17.00 6.08 23.26
CA GLN A 234 17.74 5.91 24.51
C GLN A 234 18.38 7.21 25.04
N LYS A 235 17.77 8.37 24.75
CA LYS A 235 18.17 9.60 25.50
C LYS A 235 17.98 9.32 26.99
N PRO A 236 18.90 9.80 27.87
CA PRO A 236 18.78 9.55 29.30
C PRO A 236 17.43 10.06 29.80
N TRP A 237 16.59 9.15 30.20
CA TRP A 237 15.29 9.43 30.80
C TRP A 237 15.51 9.89 32.23
N GLU A 238 15.11 11.06 32.58
CA GLU A 238 14.93 11.40 33.98
C GLU A 238 13.73 10.60 34.52
N PRO A 239 13.88 9.90 35.69
CA PRO A 239 12.78 9.13 36.25
C PRO A 239 11.61 10.04 36.59
N GLY A 240 10.48 9.85 35.90
CA GLY A 240 9.23 10.59 36.12
C GLY A 240 8.51 11.10 34.87
N GLU A 241 9.18 11.22 33.74
CA GLU A 241 8.59 11.78 32.51
C GLU A 241 8.47 10.76 31.38
N VAL A 242 7.66 9.74 31.58
CA VAL A 242 7.34 8.78 30.52
C VAL A 242 6.52 9.51 29.45
N GLY A 243 7.13 9.75 28.28
CA GLY A 243 6.47 10.35 27.12
C GLY A 243 6.72 11.86 26.91
N ALA A 244 7.42 12.56 27.79
CA ALA A 244 7.72 13.99 27.62
C ALA A 244 8.49 14.29 26.34
N ASN A 245 9.33 13.36 25.86
CA ASN A 245 10.24 13.53 24.71
C ASN A 245 9.70 12.99 23.37
N MET A 246 8.44 12.65 23.24
CA MET A 246 7.89 12.14 21.97
C MET A 246 7.55 13.28 21.01
N PRO A 247 7.95 13.18 19.72
CA PRO A 247 7.61 14.18 18.72
C PRO A 247 6.12 14.48 18.69
N LEU A 248 5.75 15.76 18.65
CA LEU A 248 4.37 16.20 18.64
C LEU A 248 4.13 17.30 17.59
N ASN A 249 2.91 17.40 17.13
CA ASN A 249 2.47 18.50 16.29
C ASN A 249 1.81 19.57 17.18
N PRO A 250 2.42 20.75 17.35
CA PRO A 250 1.94 21.77 18.28
C PRO A 250 0.62 22.41 17.85
N THR A 251 0.27 22.37 16.55
CA THR A 251 -1.00 22.93 16.06
C THR A 251 -2.19 22.03 16.34
N THR A 252 -1.97 20.74 16.46
CA THR A 252 -3.03 19.75 16.73
C THR A 252 -2.94 19.16 18.13
N GLY A 253 -1.85 19.36 18.86
CA GLY A 253 -1.54 18.73 20.13
C GLY A 253 -1.28 17.22 20.04
N LYS A 254 -1.32 16.63 18.84
CA LYS A 254 -1.16 15.18 18.65
C LYS A 254 0.30 14.80 18.56
N ARG A 255 0.64 13.65 19.19
CA ARG A 255 1.98 13.05 19.08
C ARG A 255 2.09 12.21 17.82
N TYR A 256 3.26 12.24 17.19
CA TYR A 256 3.59 11.33 16.09
C TYR A 256 3.75 9.90 16.63
N LYS A 257 3.36 8.90 15.85
CA LYS A 257 3.32 7.49 16.27
C LYS A 257 4.04 6.60 15.24
N GLY A 258 4.43 5.40 15.68
CA GLY A 258 5.03 4.37 14.83
C GLY A 258 6.28 4.86 14.11
N ILE A 259 6.41 4.52 12.84
CA ILE A 259 7.58 4.84 12.02
C ILE A 259 7.85 6.35 11.91
N ASN A 260 6.82 7.19 11.95
CA ASN A 260 7.00 8.64 11.94
C ASN A 260 7.67 9.15 13.22
N ALA A 261 7.30 8.61 14.38
CA ALA A 261 7.97 8.98 15.63
C ALA A 261 9.45 8.57 15.61
N LEU A 262 9.75 7.36 15.16
CA LEU A 262 11.12 6.86 15.00
C LEU A 262 11.93 7.74 14.04
N GLN A 263 11.35 8.08 12.89
CA GLN A 263 11.98 8.97 11.90
C GLN A 263 12.31 10.34 12.50
N LEU A 264 11.36 10.96 13.21
CA LEU A 264 11.56 12.29 13.78
C LEU A 264 12.55 12.27 14.95
N MET A 265 12.53 11.23 15.79
CA MET A 265 13.53 11.04 16.85
C MET A 265 14.95 10.83 16.28
N SER A 266 15.06 10.13 15.14
CA SER A 266 16.37 9.90 14.49
C SER A 266 17.01 11.18 13.93
N GLU A 267 16.27 12.29 13.81
CA GLU A 267 16.83 13.59 13.44
C GLU A 267 17.66 14.23 14.56
N GLY A 268 17.58 13.72 15.80
CA GLY A 268 18.41 14.18 16.93
C GLY A 268 18.10 15.58 17.42
N ARG A 269 16.91 16.13 17.10
CA ARG A 269 16.50 17.47 17.54
C ARG A 269 16.11 17.48 19.02
N GLU A 270 16.37 18.59 19.70
CA GLU A 270 16.03 18.76 21.11
C GLU A 270 14.58 19.17 21.31
N ASP A 271 14.05 20.05 20.44
CA ASP A 271 12.65 20.45 20.48
C ASP A 271 11.75 19.33 19.93
N GLN A 272 10.68 19.02 20.62
CA GLN A 272 9.75 17.94 20.26
C GLN A 272 8.70 18.36 19.24
N ARG A 273 8.57 19.66 18.97
CA ARG A 273 7.53 20.20 18.11
C ARG A 273 7.92 20.10 16.64
N TRP A 274 7.03 19.47 15.87
CA TRP A 274 7.19 19.30 14.43
C TRP A 274 5.91 19.71 13.72
N MET A 275 6.02 20.53 12.68
CA MET A 275 4.88 21.02 11.92
C MET A 275 5.22 21.19 10.44
N THR A 276 4.18 21.20 9.60
CA THR A 276 4.36 21.50 8.17
C THR A 276 4.62 22.99 7.96
N TYR A 277 5.17 23.34 6.80
CA TYR A 277 5.35 24.74 6.40
C TYR A 277 4.06 25.56 6.49
N LYS A 278 2.94 24.98 6.02
CA LYS A 278 1.62 25.65 6.10
C LYS A 278 1.15 25.87 7.54
N GLN A 279 1.44 24.93 8.43
CA GLN A 279 1.07 25.06 9.84
C GLN A 279 1.93 26.13 10.54
N ALA A 280 3.21 26.23 10.21
CA ALA A 280 4.06 27.31 10.72
C ALA A 280 3.54 28.67 10.26
N ALA A 281 3.25 28.82 8.98
CA ALA A 281 2.70 30.07 8.43
C ALA A 281 1.33 30.43 9.05
N ALA A 282 0.50 29.47 9.40
CA ALA A 282 -0.82 29.71 10.04
C ALA A 282 -0.72 30.23 11.48
N VAL A 283 0.45 30.14 12.11
CA VAL A 283 0.74 30.69 13.46
C VAL A 283 1.74 31.83 13.41
N ASP A 284 1.83 32.51 12.26
CA ASP A 284 2.74 33.65 12.02
C ASP A 284 4.23 33.32 12.24
N ALA A 285 4.59 32.04 12.09
CA ALA A 285 5.95 31.55 12.19
C ALA A 285 6.50 31.16 10.80
N GLN A 286 7.81 31.25 10.62
CA GLN A 286 8.45 31.09 9.31
C GLN A 286 9.57 30.08 9.38
N VAL A 287 9.52 29.04 8.51
CA VAL A 287 10.65 28.13 8.30
C VAL A 287 11.80 28.90 7.69
N ARG A 288 12.99 28.80 8.29
CA ARG A 288 14.20 29.51 7.80
C ARG A 288 14.58 29.06 6.39
N LYS A 289 15.07 29.99 5.61
CA LYS A 289 15.50 29.73 4.24
C LYS A 289 16.66 28.72 4.21
N GLY A 290 16.52 27.68 3.39
CA GLY A 290 17.55 26.65 3.22
C GLY A 290 17.42 25.46 4.17
N GLU A 291 16.52 25.49 5.13
CA GLU A 291 16.24 24.35 6.01
C GLU A 291 15.65 23.16 5.23
N LYS A 292 16.08 21.96 5.60
CA LYS A 292 15.55 20.71 5.03
C LYS A 292 14.52 20.11 5.98
N GLY A 293 13.33 19.90 5.47
CA GLY A 293 12.29 19.25 6.25
C GLY A 293 12.41 17.71 6.23
N THR A 294 11.83 17.08 7.22
CA THR A 294 11.83 15.63 7.40
C THR A 294 10.51 15.07 6.86
N PRO A 295 10.57 14.07 5.96
CA PRO A 295 9.37 13.43 5.44
C PRO A 295 8.72 12.56 6.52
N ILE A 296 7.39 12.56 6.54
CA ILE A 296 6.54 11.65 7.31
C ILE A 296 5.51 11.03 6.41
N GLN A 297 5.04 9.85 6.79
CA GLN A 297 4.02 9.09 6.07
C GLN A 297 2.70 9.13 6.86
N TYR A 298 1.58 9.35 6.18
CA TYR A 298 0.26 9.23 6.81
C TYR A 298 -0.74 8.57 5.87
N TRP A 299 -1.73 7.93 6.46
CA TRP A 299 -2.79 7.24 5.75
C TRP A 299 -4.04 8.10 5.69
N LYS A 300 -4.62 8.25 4.51
CA LYS A 300 -5.91 8.89 4.32
C LYS A 300 -6.95 7.82 4.04
N PHE A 301 -7.99 7.81 4.85
CA PHE A 301 -9.06 6.82 4.79
C PHE A 301 -10.36 7.40 4.22
N SER A 302 -10.42 8.73 4.05
CA SER A 302 -11.57 9.45 3.51
C SER A 302 -11.11 10.67 2.74
N GLU A 303 -11.96 11.16 1.85
CA GLU A 303 -11.75 12.42 1.15
C GLU A 303 -13.04 13.26 1.16
N ASP A 304 -12.86 14.59 1.19
CA ASP A 304 -13.99 15.51 1.05
C ASP A 304 -14.27 15.71 -0.43
N GLN A 305 -15.48 15.35 -0.86
CA GLN A 305 -15.96 15.55 -2.22
C GLN A 305 -17.12 16.55 -2.21
N ASN A 306 -17.32 17.25 -3.32
CA ASN A 306 -18.49 18.09 -3.47
C ASN A 306 -19.73 17.19 -3.61
N LYS A 307 -20.70 17.41 -2.75
CA LYS A 307 -21.99 16.71 -2.82
C LYS A 307 -22.71 17.08 -4.12
N THR A 308 -23.14 16.07 -4.87
CA THR A 308 -23.81 16.26 -6.15
C THR A 308 -25.27 15.83 -6.08
N ASP A 309 -26.11 16.46 -6.88
CA ASP A 309 -27.50 16.06 -7.10
C ASP A 309 -27.60 14.83 -8.03
N ALA A 310 -28.81 14.35 -8.27
CA ALA A 310 -29.08 13.22 -9.18
C ALA A 310 -28.66 13.48 -10.65
N ALA A 311 -28.42 14.74 -11.02
CA ALA A 311 -27.92 15.14 -12.34
C ALA A 311 -26.39 15.35 -12.37
N GLY A 312 -25.67 15.07 -11.26
CA GLY A 312 -24.21 15.22 -11.14
C GLY A 312 -23.75 16.66 -10.95
N LYS A 313 -24.62 17.62 -10.63
CA LYS A 313 -24.25 19.00 -10.38
C LYS A 313 -23.96 19.21 -8.88
N PRO A 314 -22.92 20.01 -8.51
CA PRO A 314 -22.63 20.33 -7.12
C PRO A 314 -23.84 20.99 -6.43
N ILE A 315 -24.17 20.51 -5.25
CA ILE A 315 -25.16 21.15 -4.37
C ILE A 315 -24.44 22.32 -3.69
N LEU A 316 -25.03 23.52 -3.79
CA LEU A 316 -24.49 24.72 -3.19
C LEU A 316 -25.20 25.03 -1.86
N ASP A 317 -24.46 25.58 -0.89
CA ASP A 317 -25.03 26.09 0.36
C ASP A 317 -25.69 27.46 0.18
N SER A 318 -26.20 28.04 1.25
CA SER A 318 -26.84 29.36 1.26
C SER A 318 -25.92 30.53 0.89
N ARG A 319 -24.60 30.29 0.78
CA ARG A 319 -23.56 31.26 0.40
C ARG A 319 -23.07 31.05 -1.04
N GLY A 320 -23.61 30.03 -1.75
CA GLY A 320 -23.18 29.67 -3.08
C GLY A 320 -21.92 28.81 -3.15
N GLU A 321 -21.44 28.30 -2.01
CA GLU A 321 -20.27 27.41 -1.94
C GLU A 321 -20.70 25.94 -2.07
N PRO A 322 -19.89 25.07 -2.72
CA PRO A 322 -20.20 23.66 -2.82
C PRO A 322 -20.24 22.99 -1.43
N VAL A 323 -21.37 22.33 -1.14
CA VAL A 323 -21.50 21.50 0.07
C VAL A 323 -20.56 20.32 -0.07
N LYS A 324 -19.67 20.16 0.91
CA LYS A 324 -18.75 19.02 0.97
C LYS A 324 -19.36 17.89 1.78
N GLU A 325 -19.17 16.67 1.30
CA GLU A 325 -19.43 15.46 2.06
C GLU A 325 -18.15 14.63 2.15
N THR A 326 -17.90 14.07 3.33
CA THR A 326 -16.75 13.19 3.54
C THR A 326 -17.11 11.80 3.06
N VAL A 327 -16.48 11.37 1.98
CA VAL A 327 -16.66 10.03 1.39
C VAL A 327 -15.53 9.14 1.85
N LYS A 328 -15.88 7.97 2.38
CA LYS A 328 -14.89 6.95 2.75
C LYS A 328 -14.22 6.40 1.48
N LEU A 329 -12.89 6.29 1.52
CA LEU A 329 -12.14 5.61 0.49
C LEU A 329 -12.34 4.10 0.63
N GLU A 330 -12.59 3.42 -0.48
CA GLU A 330 -12.66 1.94 -0.48
C GLU A 330 -11.34 1.31 -0.04
N ARG A 331 -10.22 2.01 -0.26
CA ARG A 331 -8.88 1.61 0.21
C ARG A 331 -8.15 2.82 0.78
N PRO A 332 -7.42 2.67 1.89
CA PRO A 332 -6.60 3.75 2.44
C PRO A 332 -5.54 4.19 1.45
N ARG A 333 -5.30 5.50 1.37
CA ARG A 333 -4.21 6.08 0.56
C ARG A 333 -3.07 6.52 1.45
N VAL A 334 -1.84 6.23 1.01
CA VAL A 334 -0.62 6.70 1.66
C VAL A 334 -0.23 8.05 1.10
N PHE A 335 0.01 9.00 1.99
CA PHE A 335 0.51 10.33 1.65
C PHE A 335 1.79 10.62 2.41
N PHE A 336 2.58 11.49 1.82
CA PHE A 336 3.76 12.03 2.46
C PHE A 336 3.55 13.50 2.76
N ALA A 337 4.04 13.94 3.92
CA ALA A 337 4.14 15.35 4.25
C ALA A 337 5.56 15.64 4.70
N THR A 338 6.02 16.86 4.45
CA THR A 338 7.29 17.35 4.97
C THR A 338 7.01 18.19 6.19
N VAL A 339 7.64 17.83 7.31
CA VAL A 339 7.57 18.58 8.56
C VAL A 339 8.93 19.16 8.93
N PHE A 340 8.91 20.25 9.66
CA PHE A 340 10.08 20.98 10.15
C PHE A 340 10.03 20.99 11.68
N ASN A 341 11.19 20.82 12.29
CA ASN A 341 11.32 20.96 13.74
C ASN A 341 11.21 22.44 14.15
N ALA A 342 10.73 22.70 15.37
CA ALA A 342 10.63 24.05 15.89
C ALA A 342 11.98 24.80 15.87
N GLU A 343 13.10 24.09 16.03
CA GLU A 343 14.45 24.65 15.89
C GLU A 343 14.76 25.23 14.50
N GLN A 344 13.99 24.85 13.47
CA GLN A 344 14.12 25.32 12.08
C GLN A 344 13.16 26.45 11.74
N ILE A 345 12.38 26.93 12.72
CA ILE A 345 11.25 27.82 12.51
C ILE A 345 11.42 29.07 13.39
N ASP A 346 11.46 30.24 12.77
CA ASP A 346 11.49 31.53 13.47
C ASP A 346 10.06 31.94 13.84
N GLY A 347 9.92 32.64 14.97
CA GLY A 347 8.64 33.18 15.46
C GLY A 347 7.85 32.22 16.37
N LEU A 348 8.36 31.01 16.65
CA LEU A 348 7.77 30.14 17.65
C LEU A 348 8.27 30.53 19.06
N LEU A 349 7.33 30.60 20.01
CA LEU A 349 7.71 30.80 21.40
C LEU A 349 8.53 29.61 21.91
N PRO A 350 9.61 29.83 22.70
CA PRO A 350 10.31 28.76 23.39
C PRO A 350 9.34 27.94 24.26
N GLN A 351 9.64 26.66 24.44
CA GLN A 351 8.92 25.83 25.45
C GLN A 351 9.44 26.13 26.84
#